data_ab7108533703949b1ce553b344e3a0f9
#
_entry.id   ab7108533703949b1ce553b344e3a0f9
#
_cell.length_a   1.000
_cell.length_b   1.000
_cell.length_c   1.000
_cell.angle_alpha   90.00
_cell.angle_beta   90.00
_cell.angle_gamma   90.00
#
_symmetry.space_group_name_H-M   'P 1'
#
loop_
_entity.id
_entity.type
_entity.pdbx_description
1 polymer ?
#
loop_
_entity_poly.entity_id
_entity_poly.type
_entity_poly.pdbx_seq_one_letter_code
_entity_poly.pdbx_strand_id
1 'polypeptide(L)'
;TGGGTEMKVAVIGYSGCGKSTIAAWIAKKNQLPLLYLDTVHWLPGWKERPQDEKEQMMKDFLDSHDSWVIDGNYHSLEYERRMREADQILFLDFPRLVCLYRAWTRSRRYRGRTRESMTEGCPEKLDLGFVLWILRDGRTRKKKAEYQRILDEYKTKWYT
;
A
#
# COMPACT_ATOMS: atom_id res chain seq x y z
N THR A 1 -26.76 11.91 -11.44
CA THR A 1 -25.96 11.65 -12.64
C THR A 1 -24.69 12.48 -12.64
N GLY A 2 -23.88 12.32 -11.66
CA GLY A 2 -22.55 12.87 -11.71
C GLY A 2 -21.71 11.98 -12.60
N GLY A 3 -21.36 12.42 -13.81
CA GLY A 3 -20.35 11.77 -14.62
C GLY A 3 -19.00 11.88 -13.95
N GLY A 4 -18.84 11.26 -12.78
CA GLY A 4 -17.53 11.10 -12.17
C GLY A 4 -16.72 10.19 -13.06
N THR A 5 -15.60 10.68 -13.57
CA THR A 5 -14.67 9.87 -14.33
C THR A 5 -14.23 8.71 -13.43
N GLU A 6 -14.47 7.48 -13.87
CA GLU A 6 -13.96 6.31 -13.17
C GLU A 6 -12.45 6.44 -13.04
N MET A 7 -11.93 6.22 -11.85
CA MET A 7 -10.49 6.36 -11.57
C MET A 7 -10.03 5.22 -10.67
N LYS A 8 -8.98 4.53 -11.11
CA LYS A 8 -8.33 3.46 -10.35
C LYS A 8 -6.89 3.86 -10.11
N VAL A 9 -6.51 4.01 -8.85
CA VAL A 9 -5.17 4.45 -8.45
C VAL A 9 -4.50 3.39 -7.58
N ALA A 10 -3.33 2.93 -7.99
CA ALA A 10 -2.50 2.05 -7.19
C ALA A 10 -1.35 2.84 -6.57
N VAL A 11 -1.16 2.73 -5.26
CA VAL A 11 -0.07 3.38 -4.53
C VAL A 11 0.89 2.30 -4.05
N ILE A 12 2.09 2.31 -4.59
CA ILE A 12 3.15 1.35 -4.26
C ILE A 12 4.43 2.08 -3.84
N GLY A 13 5.39 1.36 -3.30
CA GLY A 13 6.67 1.93 -2.91
C GLY A 13 7.24 1.30 -1.66
N TYR A 14 8.34 1.85 -1.20
CA TYR A 14 9.04 1.34 -0.04
C TYR A 14 8.31 1.67 1.27
N SER A 15 8.50 0.82 2.28
CA SER A 15 7.89 1.00 3.59
C SER A 15 8.34 2.32 4.24
N GLY A 16 7.42 2.97 4.94
CA GLY A 16 7.70 4.24 5.61
C GLY A 16 7.66 5.47 4.72
N CYS A 17 7.42 5.32 3.43
CA CYS A 17 7.45 6.43 2.47
C CYS A 17 6.16 7.29 2.44
N GLY A 18 5.20 7.00 3.29
CA GLY A 18 3.97 7.80 3.37
C GLY A 18 2.87 7.38 2.40
N LYS A 19 2.90 6.14 1.91
CA LYS A 19 1.90 5.62 0.96
C LYS A 19 0.46 5.77 1.48
N SER A 20 0.20 5.38 2.72
CA SER A 20 -1.14 5.42 3.29
C SER A 20 -1.67 6.85 3.42
N THR A 21 -0.82 7.80 3.76
CA THR A 21 -1.20 9.22 3.86
C THR A 21 -1.58 9.78 2.50
N ILE A 22 -0.80 9.50 1.48
CA ILE A 22 -1.07 9.96 0.11
C ILE A 22 -2.32 9.27 -0.45
N ALA A 23 -2.46 7.97 -0.21
CA ALA A 23 -3.64 7.21 -0.64
C ALA A 23 -4.92 7.79 -0.03
N ALA A 24 -4.90 8.08 1.27
CA ALA A 24 -6.05 8.69 1.96
C ALA A 24 -6.38 10.07 1.40
N TRP A 25 -5.37 10.88 1.12
CA TRP A 25 -5.56 12.21 0.54
C TRP A 25 -6.22 12.13 -0.85
N ILE A 26 -5.73 11.26 -1.71
CA ILE A 26 -6.28 11.07 -3.05
C ILE A 26 -7.72 10.57 -2.98
N ALA A 27 -7.98 9.59 -2.14
CA ALA A 27 -9.33 9.03 -1.98
C ALA A 27 -10.31 10.08 -1.49
N LYS A 28 -9.93 10.88 -0.50
CA LYS A 28 -10.78 11.93 0.05
C LYS A 28 -11.04 13.05 -0.98
N LYS A 29 -9.99 13.48 -1.68
CA LYS A 29 -10.09 14.56 -2.65
C LYS A 29 -11.01 14.20 -3.83
N ASN A 30 -10.97 12.96 -4.28
CA ASN A 30 -11.70 12.49 -5.44
C ASN A 30 -12.93 11.63 -5.07
N GLN A 31 -13.24 11.50 -3.79
CA GLN A 31 -14.37 10.70 -3.27
C GLN A 31 -14.33 9.25 -3.77
N LEU A 32 -13.17 8.62 -3.67
CA LEU A 32 -12.93 7.25 -4.13
C LEU A 32 -12.93 6.26 -2.96
N PRO A 33 -13.42 5.03 -3.18
CA PRO A 33 -13.23 3.95 -2.21
C PRO A 33 -11.74 3.71 -1.97
N LEU A 34 -11.35 3.54 -0.71
CA LEU A 34 -9.95 3.34 -0.30
C LEU A 34 -9.79 1.97 0.33
N LEU A 35 -8.82 1.21 -0.15
CA LEU A 35 -8.47 -0.07 0.45
C LEU A 35 -6.99 -0.07 0.85
N TYR A 36 -6.73 -0.26 2.14
CA TYR A 36 -5.39 -0.50 2.65
C TYR A 36 -5.12 -2.00 2.65
N LEU A 37 -4.13 -2.46 1.90
CA LEU A 37 -3.84 -3.90 1.81
C LEU A 37 -3.37 -4.49 3.13
N ASP A 38 -2.81 -3.69 4.03
CA ASP A 38 -2.49 -4.14 5.38
C ASP A 38 -3.72 -4.65 6.12
N THR A 39 -4.89 -4.07 5.88
CA THR A 39 -6.14 -4.52 6.51
C THR A 39 -6.66 -5.83 5.92
N VAL A 40 -6.26 -6.17 4.71
CA VAL A 40 -6.57 -7.45 4.07
C VAL A 40 -5.60 -8.53 4.55
N HIS A 41 -4.32 -8.19 4.66
CA HIS A 41 -3.27 -9.13 5.05
C HIS A 41 -3.34 -9.54 6.51
N TRP A 42 -3.60 -8.60 7.42
CA TRP A 42 -3.54 -8.81 8.86
C TRP A 42 -4.92 -8.96 9.51
N LEU A 43 -5.02 -9.93 10.41
CA LEU A 43 -6.10 -10.07 11.39
C LEU A 43 -5.65 -9.42 12.70
N PRO A 44 -6.60 -9.11 13.64
CA PRO A 44 -6.24 -8.56 14.95
C PRO A 44 -5.15 -9.38 15.64
N GLY A 45 -4.23 -8.71 16.35
CA GLY A 45 -3.11 -9.35 17.03
C GLY A 45 -1.96 -9.75 16.12
N TRP A 46 -1.84 -9.12 14.95
CA TRP A 46 -0.78 -9.38 13.97
C TRP A 46 -0.78 -10.82 13.44
N LYS A 47 -1.97 -11.41 13.34
CA LYS A 47 -2.14 -12.73 12.71
C LYS A 47 -2.36 -12.54 11.23
N GLU A 48 -1.69 -13.34 10.42
CA GLU A 48 -1.87 -13.31 8.97
C GLU A 48 -3.20 -13.99 8.58
N ARG A 49 -3.99 -13.31 7.74
CA ARG A 49 -5.22 -13.90 7.20
C ARG A 49 -4.87 -15.05 6.24
N PRO A 50 -5.63 -16.16 6.22
CA PRO A 50 -5.40 -17.24 5.25
C PRO A 50 -5.37 -16.72 3.81
N GLN A 51 -4.49 -17.28 2.99
CA GLN A 51 -4.26 -16.81 1.62
C GLN A 51 -5.51 -16.88 0.74
N ASP A 52 -6.29 -17.93 0.85
CA ASP A 52 -7.54 -18.09 0.09
C ASP A 52 -8.56 -16.99 0.43
N GLU A 53 -8.67 -16.61 1.70
CA GLU A 53 -9.54 -15.52 2.13
C GLU A 53 -9.06 -14.17 1.59
N LYS A 54 -7.75 -13.93 1.64
CA LYS A 54 -7.15 -12.69 1.10
C LYS A 54 -7.44 -12.56 -0.39
N GLU A 55 -7.22 -13.61 -1.15
CA GLU A 55 -7.48 -13.61 -2.59
C GLU A 55 -8.93 -13.35 -2.92
N GLN A 56 -9.83 -13.99 -2.18
CA GLN A 56 -11.27 -13.80 -2.39
C GLN A 56 -11.70 -12.37 -2.08
N MET A 57 -11.20 -11.79 -0.98
CA MET A 57 -11.47 -10.40 -0.64
C MET A 57 -11.01 -9.45 -1.74
N MET A 58 -9.82 -9.68 -2.29
CA MET A 58 -9.29 -8.85 -3.36
C MET A 58 -10.10 -8.96 -4.65
N LYS A 59 -10.46 -10.17 -5.05
CA LYS A 59 -11.29 -10.39 -6.22
C LYS A 59 -12.64 -9.72 -6.08
N ASP A 60 -13.29 -9.89 -4.93
CA ASP A 60 -14.59 -9.28 -4.65
C ASP A 60 -14.52 -7.76 -4.69
N PHE A 61 -13.47 -7.17 -4.10
CA PHE A 61 -13.28 -5.73 -4.13
C PHE A 61 -13.08 -5.22 -5.56
N LEU A 62 -12.18 -5.83 -6.32
CA LEU A 62 -11.88 -5.42 -7.68
C LEU A 62 -13.08 -5.61 -8.62
N ASP A 63 -13.86 -6.67 -8.42
CA ASP A 63 -15.04 -6.94 -9.24
C ASP A 63 -16.22 -6.01 -8.93
N SER A 64 -16.31 -5.51 -7.69
CA SER A 64 -17.43 -4.70 -7.22
C SER A 64 -17.20 -3.19 -7.28
N HIS A 65 -16.00 -2.73 -7.61
CA HIS A 65 -15.66 -1.30 -7.64
C HIS A 65 -15.09 -0.88 -8.99
N ASP A 66 -15.71 0.11 -9.60
CA ASP A 66 -15.24 0.71 -10.86
C ASP A 66 -14.20 1.81 -10.63
N SER A 67 -14.14 2.29 -9.41
CA SER A 67 -13.15 3.29 -8.99
C SER A 67 -12.58 2.89 -7.64
N TRP A 68 -11.29 3.12 -7.42
CA TRP A 68 -10.66 2.78 -6.16
C TRP A 68 -9.27 3.43 -6.00
N VAL A 69 -8.83 3.51 -4.74
CA VAL A 69 -7.44 3.76 -4.38
C VAL A 69 -6.99 2.56 -3.55
N ILE A 70 -5.97 1.86 -3.98
CA ILE A 70 -5.42 0.71 -3.26
C ILE A 70 -3.98 1.02 -2.85
N ASP A 71 -3.71 0.97 -1.56
CA ASP A 71 -2.40 1.20 -0.97
C ASP A 71 -1.76 -0.12 -0.56
N GLY A 72 -0.60 -0.43 -1.13
CA GLY A 72 0.21 -1.55 -0.72
C GLY A 72 0.90 -2.28 -1.87
N ASN A 73 1.89 -3.07 -1.51
CA ASN A 73 2.71 -3.80 -2.48
C ASN A 73 2.27 -5.25 -2.69
N TYR A 74 1.96 -5.97 -1.67
CA TYR A 74 1.57 -7.40 -1.61
C TYR A 74 1.36 -8.11 -2.94
N HIS A 75 2.39 -8.79 -3.43
CA HIS A 75 2.34 -9.52 -4.71
C HIS A 75 1.33 -10.66 -4.72
N SER A 76 1.01 -11.21 -3.55
CA SER A 76 0.02 -12.29 -3.39
C SER A 76 -1.43 -11.83 -3.46
N LEU A 77 -1.67 -10.50 -3.56
CA LEU A 77 -3.00 -9.91 -3.54
C LEU A 77 -3.39 -9.32 -4.89
N GLU A 78 -3.47 -10.15 -5.91
CA GLU A 78 -3.87 -9.76 -7.27
C GLU A 78 -3.01 -8.59 -7.82
N TYR A 79 -1.70 -8.65 -7.58
CA TYR A 79 -0.79 -7.55 -7.91
C TYR A 79 -0.82 -7.19 -9.40
N GLU A 80 -0.69 -8.18 -10.28
CA GLU A 80 -0.69 -7.94 -11.72
C GLU A 80 -2.04 -7.37 -12.20
N ARG A 81 -3.14 -7.87 -11.66
CA ARG A 81 -4.47 -7.34 -11.99
C ARG A 81 -4.60 -5.89 -11.55
N ARG A 82 -4.16 -5.56 -10.33
CA ARG A 82 -4.20 -4.18 -9.82
C ARG A 82 -3.40 -3.22 -10.69
N MET A 83 -2.18 -3.62 -11.08
CA MET A 83 -1.33 -2.79 -11.93
C MET A 83 -1.92 -2.62 -13.32
N ARG A 84 -2.46 -3.68 -13.89
CA ARG A 84 -3.09 -3.65 -15.21
C ARG A 84 -4.35 -2.77 -15.24
N GLU A 85 -5.20 -2.90 -14.22
CA GLU A 85 -6.46 -2.15 -14.16
C GLU A 85 -6.29 -0.71 -13.69
N ALA A 86 -5.21 -0.38 -13.01
CA ALA A 86 -4.97 0.97 -12.51
C ALA A 86 -4.84 1.97 -13.67
N ASP A 87 -5.51 3.11 -13.54
CA ASP A 87 -5.34 4.24 -14.47
C ASP A 87 -4.06 5.01 -14.15
N GLN A 88 -3.68 5.04 -12.88
CA GLN A 88 -2.46 5.68 -12.40
C GLN A 88 -1.79 4.82 -11.35
N ILE A 89 -0.48 4.75 -11.42
CA ILE A 89 0.35 4.06 -10.44
C ILE A 89 1.28 5.09 -9.81
N LEU A 90 1.15 5.29 -8.50
CA LEU A 90 2.04 6.18 -7.75
C LEU A 90 3.12 5.34 -7.08
N PHE A 91 4.36 5.59 -7.47
CA PHE A 91 5.51 4.91 -6.88
C PHE A 91 6.25 5.88 -5.96
N LEU A 92 6.27 5.58 -4.67
CA LEU A 92 6.94 6.40 -3.67
C LEU A 92 8.32 5.82 -3.37
N ASP A 93 9.34 6.52 -3.87
CA ASP A 93 10.74 6.14 -3.72
C ASP A 93 11.52 7.25 -3.03
N PHE A 94 11.38 7.34 -1.70
CA PHE A 94 12.16 8.27 -0.90
C PHE A 94 13.42 7.58 -0.35
N PRO A 95 14.48 8.35 -0.04
CA PRO A 95 15.67 7.78 0.59
C PRO A 95 15.34 7.00 1.86
N ARG A 96 16.06 5.90 2.09
CA ARG A 96 15.78 5.00 3.21
C ARG A 96 15.77 5.70 4.57
N LEU A 97 16.63 6.68 4.78
CA LEU A 97 16.69 7.42 6.04
C LEU A 97 15.46 8.30 6.24
N VAL A 98 14.91 8.87 5.17
CA VAL A 98 13.66 9.63 5.22
C VAL A 98 12.50 8.70 5.59
N CYS A 99 12.45 7.52 4.98
CA CYS A 99 11.42 6.52 5.30
C CYS A 99 11.53 6.06 6.76
N LEU A 100 12.74 5.84 7.24
CA LEU A 100 12.98 5.47 8.64
C LEU A 100 12.53 6.59 9.60
N TYR A 101 12.86 7.83 9.30
CA TYR A 101 12.45 8.99 10.12
C TYR A 101 10.92 9.10 10.18
N ARG A 102 10.25 8.96 9.04
CA ARG A 102 8.79 8.99 8.99
C ARG A 102 8.15 7.83 9.79
N ALA A 103 8.72 6.63 9.68
CA ALA A 103 8.26 5.48 10.44
C ALA A 103 8.47 5.68 11.95
N TRP A 104 9.60 6.27 12.33
CA TRP A 104 9.88 6.59 13.73
C TRP A 104 8.92 7.63 14.30
N THR A 105 8.67 8.75 13.58
CA THR A 105 7.71 9.78 14.02
C THR A 105 6.30 9.21 14.10
N ARG A 106 5.90 8.37 13.15
CA ARG A 106 4.61 7.68 13.18
C ARG A 106 4.51 6.74 14.38
N SER A 107 5.56 5.98 14.65
CA SER A 107 5.64 5.08 15.80
C SER A 107 5.45 5.82 17.12
N ARG A 108 6.06 7.00 17.27
CA ARG A 108 5.87 7.86 18.45
C ARG A 108 4.45 8.40 18.54
N ARG A 109 3.87 8.84 17.42
CA ARG A 109 2.52 9.39 17.35
C ARG A 109 1.45 8.35 17.71
N TYR A 110 1.60 7.12 17.25
CA TYR A 110 0.64 6.04 17.47
C TYR A 110 1.11 5.01 18.50
N ARG A 111 1.98 5.39 19.39
CA ARG A 111 2.58 4.46 20.36
C ARG A 111 1.51 3.68 21.12
N GLY A 112 1.52 2.33 20.92
CA GLY A 112 0.53 1.45 21.52
C GLY A 112 -0.87 1.55 20.93
N ARG A 113 -1.05 2.32 19.86
CA ARG A 113 -2.34 2.51 19.18
C ARG A 113 -2.29 1.93 17.76
N THR A 114 -3.45 1.58 17.25
CA THR A 114 -3.59 1.16 15.85
C THR A 114 -3.82 2.39 14.97
N ARG A 115 -3.04 2.53 13.91
CA ARG A 115 -3.25 3.60 12.91
C ARG A 115 -4.41 3.24 11.99
N GLU A 116 -5.00 4.25 11.34
CA GLU A 116 -6.18 4.10 10.48
C GLU A 116 -5.95 3.14 9.30
N SER A 117 -4.73 3.08 8.76
CA SER A 117 -4.38 2.25 7.61
C SER A 117 -4.09 0.78 7.96
N MET A 118 -4.21 0.42 9.24
CA MET A 118 -3.92 -0.93 9.72
C MET A 118 -5.15 -1.57 10.34
N THR A 119 -5.22 -2.90 10.32
CA THR A 119 -6.26 -3.68 10.98
C THR A 119 -6.34 -3.31 12.46
N GLU A 120 -7.56 -3.09 12.98
CA GLU A 120 -7.78 -2.87 14.39
C GLU A 120 -7.22 -4.04 15.20
N GLY A 121 -6.57 -3.77 16.30
CA GLY A 121 -5.89 -4.79 17.10
C GLY A 121 -4.44 -5.05 16.67
N CYS A 122 -3.91 -4.29 15.69
CA CYS A 122 -2.53 -4.35 15.27
C CYS A 122 -1.84 -3.02 15.64
N PRO A 123 -1.44 -2.82 16.91
CA PRO A 123 -0.87 -1.54 17.34
C PRO A 123 0.46 -1.24 16.66
N GLU A 124 0.70 0.04 16.44
CA GLU A 124 1.93 0.53 15.82
C GLU A 124 3.14 0.21 16.68
N LYS A 125 4.17 -0.33 16.05
CA LYS A 125 5.46 -0.60 16.72
C LYS A 125 6.60 -0.42 15.72
N LEU A 126 7.72 0.05 16.23
CA LEU A 126 8.96 0.14 15.47
C LEU A 126 10.00 -0.76 16.16
N ASP A 127 10.10 -2.01 15.71
CA ASP A 127 11.08 -2.95 16.22
C ASP A 127 12.30 -3.05 15.29
N LEU A 128 13.33 -3.78 15.73
CA LEU A 128 14.55 -3.94 14.97
C LEU A 128 14.31 -4.60 13.61
N GLY A 129 13.41 -5.58 13.54
CA GLY A 129 13.06 -6.24 12.28
C GLY A 129 12.49 -5.28 11.27
N PHE A 130 11.59 -4.39 11.70
CA PHE A 130 10.99 -3.39 10.84
C PHE A 130 12.00 -2.33 10.39
N VAL A 131 12.90 -1.91 11.30
CA VAL A 131 13.99 -0.98 10.95
C VAL A 131 14.90 -1.60 9.88
N LEU A 132 15.29 -2.85 10.03
CA LEU A 132 16.10 -3.57 9.03
C LEU A 132 15.35 -3.70 7.70
N TRP A 133 14.04 -3.94 7.75
CA TRP A 133 13.22 -3.98 6.54
C TRP A 133 13.27 -2.64 5.77
N ILE A 134 13.10 -1.53 6.47
CA ILE A 134 13.15 -0.19 5.85
C ILE A 134 14.53 0.10 5.26
N LEU A 135 15.60 -0.20 6.01
CA LEU A 135 16.96 0.17 5.63
C LEU A 135 17.59 -0.79 4.62
N ARG A 136 17.23 -2.04 4.64
CA ARG A 136 17.94 -3.09 3.91
C ARG A 136 17.01 -4.06 3.19
N ASP A 137 16.24 -4.85 3.93
CA ASP A 137 15.52 -6.02 3.40
C ASP A 137 14.44 -5.65 2.37
N GLY A 138 13.76 -4.53 2.58
CA GLY A 138 12.77 -4.02 1.63
C GLY A 138 13.37 -3.34 0.40
N ARG A 139 14.71 -3.16 0.38
CA ARG A 139 15.42 -2.45 -0.69
C ARG A 139 16.49 -3.29 -1.36
N THR A 140 16.35 -4.61 -1.34
CA THR A 140 17.28 -5.50 -2.03
C THR A 140 17.25 -5.28 -3.53
N ARG A 141 18.28 -5.75 -4.24
CA ARG A 141 18.33 -5.67 -5.72
C ARG A 141 17.11 -6.34 -6.34
N LYS A 142 16.66 -7.45 -5.78
CA LYS A 142 15.45 -8.17 -6.25
C LYS A 142 14.22 -7.28 -6.14
N LYS A 143 14.02 -6.62 -4.99
CA LYS A 143 12.88 -5.71 -4.78
C LYS A 143 12.94 -4.52 -5.73
N LYS A 144 14.11 -3.91 -5.87
CA LYS A 144 14.29 -2.79 -6.80
C LYS A 144 14.05 -3.20 -8.25
N ALA A 145 14.50 -4.39 -8.63
CA ALA A 145 14.27 -4.93 -9.98
C ALA A 145 12.78 -5.18 -10.23
N GLU A 146 12.05 -5.68 -9.25
CA GLU A 146 10.59 -5.88 -9.35
C GLU A 146 9.86 -4.56 -9.56
N TYR A 147 10.20 -3.51 -8.81
CA TYR A 147 9.63 -2.19 -9.02
C TYR A 147 10.00 -1.62 -10.39
N GLN A 148 11.25 -1.77 -10.80
CA GLN A 148 11.69 -1.31 -12.11
C GLN A 148 10.93 -2.01 -13.24
N ARG A 149 10.69 -3.32 -13.12
CA ARG A 149 9.89 -4.08 -14.09
C ARG A 149 8.48 -3.50 -14.22
N ILE A 150 7.83 -3.20 -13.10
CA ILE A 150 6.49 -2.63 -13.10
C ILE A 150 6.50 -1.23 -13.73
N LEU A 151 7.49 -0.41 -13.38
CA LEU A 151 7.61 0.93 -13.93
C LEU A 151 7.84 0.89 -15.47
N ASP A 152 8.66 -0.03 -15.93
CA ASP A 152 8.93 -0.20 -17.37
C ASP A 152 7.70 -0.72 -18.13
N GLU A 153 6.99 -1.69 -17.54
CA GLU A 153 5.80 -2.28 -18.15
C GLU A 153 4.63 -1.29 -18.22
N TYR A 154 4.46 -0.46 -17.21
CA TYR A 154 3.35 0.50 -17.10
C TYR A 154 3.80 1.95 -17.12
N LYS A 155 4.89 2.27 -17.79
CA LYS A 155 5.52 3.60 -17.76
C LYS A 155 4.62 4.77 -18.15
N THR A 156 3.55 4.53 -18.88
CA THR A 156 2.58 5.57 -19.25
C THR A 156 1.60 5.90 -18.13
N LYS A 157 1.57 5.11 -17.08
CA LYS A 157 0.60 5.23 -15.98
C LYS A 157 1.20 5.68 -14.67
N TRP A 158 2.52 5.57 -14.45
CA TRP A 158 3.10 5.81 -13.14
C TRP A 158 3.63 7.22 -12.95
N TYR A 159 3.65 7.64 -11.68
CA TYR A 159 4.22 8.92 -11.22
C TYR A 159 5.06 8.67 -9.96
N THR A 160 6.06 9.49 -9.76
CA THR A 160 6.90 9.45 -8.55
C THR A 160 6.61 10.62 -7.61
#